data_b6e390ce96d0bab55bb6191c0c81c7c1
#
_entry.id   b6e390ce96d0bab55bb6191c0c81c7c1
#
_cell.length_a   1.000
_cell.length_b   1.000
_cell.length_c   1.000
_cell.angle_alpha   90.00
_cell.angle_beta   90.00
_cell.angle_gamma   90.00
#
_symmetry.space_group_name_H-M   'P 1'
#
loop_
_entity.id
_entity.type
_entity.pdbx_description
1 polymer ?
#
loop_
_entity_poly.entity_id
_entity_poly.type
_entity_poly.pdbx_seq_one_letter_code
_entity_poly.pdbx_strand_id
1 'polypeptide(L)'
;PMQQFMGLTNTQIGGALSAYGIVQTIGLIFGIYICDMFSKKYMIGGSLIGLGAIGVYLSTFPGYWGFLIAFGAMAILGEVTYWPVLLKAIRLLGDEKTQGRMFGFLEMGRGIIDVIVASSALAIFKAMGEGAPALRGGLLFLSAVTACAGVLCLIFVPNDEKRTGENGKEQNRAQAAFGGMIQALKNIDIWAVALNGFVVYCIYCGLTYFIPFLNQIYMLPATAVGMYGIINQYGLKMVGGPIGGFMSDKVHKSAAKHIRVGFLVCAVAMAAFLMVPHEMLGQNGNWILGAACTLGFGSIVFTMRAVFFAPMDE
;
A
#
# COMPACT_ATOMS: atom_id res chain seq x y z
N PRO A 1 2.95 11.37 -18.25
CA PRO A 1 3.27 10.38 -19.29
C PRO A 1 2.05 9.65 -19.84
N MET A 2 1.14 9.09 -18.98
CA MET A 2 -0.04 8.35 -19.45
C MET A 2 -0.93 9.17 -20.38
N GLN A 3 -1.23 10.42 -20.06
CA GLN A 3 -1.99 11.32 -20.91
C GLN A 3 -1.30 11.55 -22.25
N GLN A 4 -0.02 11.82 -22.20
CA GLN A 4 0.78 12.19 -23.37
C GLN A 4 0.99 11.02 -24.33
N PHE A 5 1.24 9.81 -23.80
CA PHE A 5 1.64 8.66 -24.62
C PHE A 5 0.52 7.65 -24.85
N MET A 6 -0.48 7.58 -23.97
CA MET A 6 -1.63 6.68 -24.12
C MET A 6 -2.87 7.39 -24.70
N GLY A 7 -2.81 8.73 -24.87
CA GLY A 7 -3.93 9.52 -25.41
C GLY A 7 -5.17 9.55 -24.49
N LEU A 8 -5.00 9.26 -23.20
CA LEU A 8 -6.10 9.21 -22.23
C LEU A 8 -6.34 10.58 -21.61
N THR A 9 -7.61 10.96 -21.45
CA THR A 9 -7.99 12.18 -20.72
C THR A 9 -7.88 11.97 -19.21
N ASN A 10 -7.82 13.10 -18.45
CA ASN A 10 -7.86 13.02 -16.97
C ASN A 10 -9.11 12.32 -16.46
N THR A 11 -10.26 12.53 -17.08
CA THR A 11 -11.53 11.89 -16.75
C THR A 11 -11.48 10.39 -16.97
N GLN A 12 -10.85 9.94 -18.05
CA GLN A 12 -10.69 8.51 -18.35
C GLN A 12 -9.74 7.81 -17.37
N ILE A 13 -8.64 8.47 -17.00
CA ILE A 13 -7.72 7.96 -15.96
C ILE A 13 -8.44 7.90 -14.62
N GLY A 14 -9.17 8.96 -14.24
CA GLY A 14 -9.98 8.99 -13.03
C GLY A 14 -11.07 7.91 -13.02
N GLY A 15 -11.73 7.68 -14.15
CA GLY A 15 -12.70 6.60 -14.33
C GLY A 15 -12.10 5.20 -14.09
N ALA A 16 -10.90 4.94 -14.62
CA ALA A 16 -10.21 3.67 -14.39
C ALA A 16 -9.79 3.47 -12.93
N LEU A 17 -9.30 4.54 -12.26
CA LEU A 17 -8.99 4.50 -10.82
C LEU A 17 -10.25 4.28 -9.97
N SER A 18 -11.38 4.89 -10.34
CA SER A 18 -12.66 4.67 -9.68
C SER A 18 -13.15 3.23 -9.86
N ALA A 19 -13.05 2.68 -11.07
CA ALA A 19 -13.38 1.28 -11.34
C ALA A 19 -12.49 0.33 -10.52
N TYR A 20 -11.18 0.60 -10.44
CA TYR A 20 -10.26 -0.12 -9.56
C TYR A 20 -10.76 -0.12 -8.12
N GLY A 21 -11.10 1.05 -7.56
CA GLY A 21 -11.59 1.18 -6.18
C GLY A 21 -12.93 0.46 -5.94
N ILE A 22 -13.86 0.50 -6.90
CA ILE A 22 -15.13 -0.22 -6.81
C ILE A 22 -14.91 -1.73 -6.81
N VAL A 23 -14.11 -2.23 -7.75
CA VAL A 23 -13.77 -3.65 -7.84
C VAL A 23 -13.04 -4.14 -6.60
N GLN A 24 -12.09 -3.34 -6.08
CA GLN A 24 -11.40 -3.61 -4.82
C GLN A 24 -12.39 -3.72 -3.66
N THR A 25 -13.27 -2.73 -3.49
CA THR A 25 -14.22 -2.67 -2.37
C THR A 25 -15.18 -3.85 -2.37
N ILE A 26 -15.78 -4.15 -3.52
CA ILE A 26 -16.68 -5.29 -3.66
C ILE A 26 -15.90 -6.60 -3.53
N GLY A 27 -14.74 -6.67 -4.17
CA GLY A 27 -13.92 -7.87 -4.22
C GLY A 27 -13.37 -8.29 -2.88
N LEU A 28 -13.03 -7.35 -1.99
CA LEU A 28 -12.53 -7.66 -0.64
C LEU A 28 -13.55 -8.43 0.21
N ILE A 29 -14.85 -8.22 0.00
CA ILE A 29 -15.91 -9.00 0.67
C ILE A 29 -15.77 -10.49 0.32
N PHE A 30 -15.48 -10.80 -0.94
CA PHE A 30 -15.28 -12.18 -1.41
C PHE A 30 -13.85 -12.68 -1.21
N GLY A 31 -12.88 -11.76 -1.12
CA GLY A 31 -11.46 -12.06 -0.97
C GLY A 31 -11.14 -12.85 0.28
N ILE A 32 -11.80 -12.55 1.40
CA ILE A 32 -11.66 -13.27 2.67
C ILE A 32 -12.01 -14.75 2.48
N TYR A 33 -13.08 -15.03 1.76
CA TYR A 33 -13.52 -16.38 1.45
C TYR A 33 -12.55 -17.12 0.53
N ILE A 34 -12.10 -16.45 -0.53
CA ILE A 34 -11.15 -17.01 -1.51
C ILE A 34 -9.81 -17.36 -0.83
N CYS A 35 -9.34 -16.51 0.09
CA CYS A 35 -8.09 -16.71 0.82
C CYS A 35 -8.05 -17.98 1.68
N ASP A 36 -9.21 -18.48 2.12
CA ASP A 36 -9.31 -19.68 2.94
C ASP A 36 -9.45 -20.96 2.11
N MET A 37 -9.86 -20.84 0.85
CA MET A 37 -10.05 -21.99 -0.04
C MET A 37 -8.76 -22.49 -0.69
N PHE A 38 -7.84 -21.57 -1.02
CA PHE A 38 -6.65 -21.88 -1.81
C PHE A 38 -5.37 -21.77 -1.00
N SER A 39 -4.33 -22.50 -1.43
CA SER A 39 -3.01 -22.41 -0.81
C SER A 39 -2.39 -21.03 -1.03
N LYS A 40 -1.83 -20.44 0.04
CA LYS A 40 -1.17 -19.12 0.05
C LYS A 40 -0.10 -19.02 -1.03
N LYS A 41 0.70 -20.09 -1.21
CA LYS A 41 1.75 -20.18 -2.21
C LYS A 41 1.24 -19.87 -3.61
N TYR A 42 0.19 -20.56 -4.04
CA TYR A 42 -0.35 -20.40 -5.41
C TYR A 42 -1.10 -19.09 -5.57
N MET A 43 -1.75 -18.60 -4.51
CA MET A 43 -2.44 -17.31 -4.57
C MET A 43 -1.46 -16.15 -4.69
N ILE A 44 -0.44 -16.09 -3.84
CA ILE A 44 0.57 -15.02 -3.89
C ILE A 44 1.34 -15.08 -5.21
N GLY A 45 1.89 -16.26 -5.54
CA GLY A 45 2.70 -16.41 -6.76
C GLY A 45 1.90 -16.19 -8.05
N GLY A 46 0.70 -16.78 -8.14
CA GLY A 46 -0.18 -16.62 -9.29
C GLY A 46 -0.67 -15.20 -9.48
N SER A 47 -1.04 -14.51 -8.41
CA SER A 47 -1.44 -13.09 -8.47
C SER A 47 -0.31 -12.19 -8.98
N LEU A 48 0.92 -12.38 -8.49
CA LEU A 48 2.07 -11.59 -8.94
C LEU A 48 2.43 -11.86 -10.41
N ILE A 49 2.37 -13.11 -10.86
CA ILE A 49 2.58 -13.45 -12.28
C ILE A 49 1.48 -12.82 -13.14
N GLY A 50 0.23 -12.89 -12.71
CA GLY A 50 -0.89 -12.27 -13.39
C GLY A 50 -0.77 -10.74 -13.46
N LEU A 51 -0.35 -10.09 -12.37
CA LEU A 51 -0.05 -8.65 -12.36
C LEU A 51 1.07 -8.29 -13.32
N GLY A 52 2.12 -9.10 -13.40
CA GLY A 52 3.18 -8.97 -14.40
C GLY A 52 2.64 -9.05 -15.82
N ALA A 53 1.78 -10.01 -16.11
CA ALA A 53 1.14 -10.16 -17.44
C ALA A 53 0.27 -8.95 -17.80
N ILE A 54 -0.51 -8.41 -16.84
CA ILE A 54 -1.28 -7.18 -17.05
C ILE A 54 -0.36 -6.00 -17.32
N GLY A 55 0.78 -5.89 -16.63
CA GLY A 55 1.77 -4.85 -16.88
C GLY A 55 2.37 -4.93 -18.29
N VAL A 56 2.64 -6.14 -18.81
CA VAL A 56 3.03 -6.36 -20.22
C VAL A 56 1.93 -5.89 -21.16
N TYR A 57 0.66 -6.23 -20.89
CA TYR A 57 -0.46 -5.74 -21.66
C TYR A 57 -0.54 -4.20 -21.66
N LEU A 58 -0.39 -3.55 -20.50
CA LEU A 58 -0.40 -2.09 -20.39
C LEU A 58 0.76 -1.44 -21.17
N SER A 59 1.88 -2.15 -21.35
CA SER A 59 3.00 -1.67 -22.16
C SER A 59 2.67 -1.56 -23.66
N THR A 60 1.60 -2.19 -24.13
CA THR A 60 1.11 -2.05 -25.50
C THR A 60 0.31 -0.77 -25.73
N PHE A 61 0.08 0.02 -24.68
CA PHE A 61 -0.72 1.25 -24.68
C PHE A 61 -2.15 1.01 -25.18
N PRO A 62 -2.93 0.14 -24.49
CA PRO A 62 -4.30 -0.14 -24.90
C PRO A 62 -5.15 1.13 -24.81
N GLY A 63 -6.18 1.21 -25.67
CA GLY A 63 -7.17 2.29 -25.58
C GLY A 63 -7.95 2.24 -24.24
N TYR A 64 -8.84 3.23 -24.05
CA TYR A 64 -9.54 3.44 -22.77
C TYR A 64 -10.19 2.17 -22.20
N TRP A 65 -10.91 1.39 -23.00
CA TRP A 65 -11.57 0.17 -22.53
C TRP A 65 -10.59 -0.91 -22.09
N GLY A 66 -9.49 -1.08 -22.84
CA GLY A 66 -8.42 -2.00 -22.44
C GLY A 66 -7.72 -1.56 -21.16
N PHE A 67 -7.50 -0.26 -20.99
CA PHE A 67 -6.96 0.33 -19.78
C PHE A 67 -7.89 0.12 -18.58
N LEU A 68 -9.20 0.34 -18.75
CA LEU A 68 -10.22 0.13 -17.71
C LEU A 68 -10.27 -1.33 -17.25
N ILE A 69 -10.28 -2.28 -18.21
CA ILE A 69 -10.29 -3.72 -17.91
C ILE A 69 -8.99 -4.13 -17.19
N ALA A 70 -7.86 -3.63 -17.64
CA ALA A 70 -6.57 -3.90 -16.99
C ALA A 70 -6.56 -3.43 -15.53
N PHE A 71 -7.07 -2.24 -15.24
CA PHE A 71 -7.18 -1.72 -13.87
C PHE A 71 -8.14 -2.55 -13.00
N GLY A 72 -9.27 -2.96 -13.55
CA GLY A 72 -10.18 -3.89 -12.85
C GLY A 72 -9.51 -5.24 -12.52
N ALA A 73 -8.79 -5.82 -13.48
CA ALA A 73 -8.05 -7.05 -13.28
C ALA A 73 -6.90 -6.90 -12.28
N MET A 74 -6.20 -5.75 -12.28
CA MET A 74 -5.20 -5.42 -11.26
C MET A 74 -5.80 -5.33 -9.87
N ALA A 75 -7.01 -4.77 -9.72
CA ALA A 75 -7.70 -4.72 -8.43
C ALA A 75 -8.01 -6.14 -7.92
N ILE A 76 -8.50 -7.04 -8.78
CA ILE A 76 -8.79 -8.42 -8.40
C ILE A 76 -7.50 -9.15 -7.96
N LEU A 77 -6.46 -9.10 -8.77
CA LEU A 77 -5.23 -9.83 -8.49
C LEU A 77 -4.42 -9.22 -7.33
N GLY A 78 -4.34 -7.89 -7.25
CA GLY A 78 -3.54 -7.19 -6.23
C GLY A 78 -4.24 -7.10 -4.89
N GLU A 79 -5.48 -6.62 -4.88
CA GLU A 79 -6.16 -6.25 -3.64
C GLU A 79 -7.08 -7.35 -3.11
N VAL A 80 -7.71 -8.11 -4.01
CA VAL A 80 -8.66 -9.15 -3.59
C VAL A 80 -7.96 -10.48 -3.32
N THR A 81 -6.96 -10.85 -4.13
CA THR A 81 -6.29 -12.14 -4.00
C THR A 81 -4.93 -12.06 -3.30
N TYR A 82 -4.05 -11.16 -3.70
CA TYR A 82 -2.70 -11.07 -3.15
C TYR A 82 -2.67 -10.49 -1.74
N TRP A 83 -3.29 -9.32 -1.53
CA TRP A 83 -3.13 -8.56 -0.30
C TRP A 83 -3.65 -9.27 0.96
N PRO A 84 -4.89 -9.80 0.99
CA PRO A 84 -5.39 -10.51 2.18
C PRO A 84 -4.59 -11.77 2.52
N VAL A 85 -4.13 -12.50 1.48
CA VAL A 85 -3.32 -13.71 1.67
C VAL A 85 -1.95 -13.35 2.25
N LEU A 86 -1.34 -12.25 1.78
CA LEU A 86 -0.08 -11.75 2.33
C LEU A 86 -0.23 -11.37 3.80
N LEU A 87 -1.26 -10.61 4.16
CA LEU A 87 -1.53 -10.24 5.56
C LEU A 87 -1.69 -11.47 6.44
N LYS A 88 -2.45 -12.46 5.98
CA LYS A 88 -2.63 -13.74 6.69
C LYS A 88 -1.30 -14.48 6.84
N ALA A 89 -0.45 -14.49 5.81
CA ALA A 89 0.86 -15.12 5.88
C ALA A 89 1.76 -14.44 6.93
N ILE A 90 1.78 -13.11 6.99
CA ILE A 90 2.56 -12.36 7.98
C ILE A 90 2.06 -12.58 9.40
N ARG A 91 0.73 -12.64 9.61
CA ARG A 91 0.14 -12.95 10.92
C ARG A 91 0.60 -14.28 11.47
N LEU A 92 0.76 -15.29 10.63
CA LEU A 92 1.20 -16.62 11.02
C LEU A 92 2.70 -16.72 11.36
N LEU A 93 3.49 -15.66 11.10
CA LEU A 93 4.93 -15.62 11.41
C LEU A 93 5.24 -15.09 12.80
N GLY A 94 4.27 -14.49 13.51
CA GLY A 94 4.49 -13.88 14.81
C GLY A 94 3.41 -14.24 15.83
N ASP A 95 3.76 -14.09 17.10
CA ASP A 95 2.83 -14.18 18.24
C ASP A 95 2.13 -12.82 18.44
N GLU A 96 1.02 -12.78 19.20
CA GLU A 96 0.28 -11.56 19.54
C GLU A 96 1.20 -10.40 20.00
N LYS A 97 2.22 -10.72 20.81
CA LYS A 97 3.19 -9.73 21.34
C LYS A 97 4.20 -9.20 20.31
N THR A 98 4.27 -9.79 19.14
CA THR A 98 5.26 -9.47 18.10
C THR A 98 4.62 -9.03 16.78
N GLN A 99 3.30 -9.00 16.69
CA GLN A 99 2.57 -8.66 15.46
C GLN A 99 2.93 -7.28 14.91
N GLY A 100 3.00 -6.26 15.79
CA GLY A 100 3.39 -4.92 15.36
C GLY A 100 4.75 -4.90 14.67
N ARG A 101 5.74 -5.64 15.19
CA ARG A 101 7.07 -5.76 14.55
C ARG A 101 7.03 -6.51 13.25
N MET A 102 6.21 -7.57 13.13
CA MET A 102 6.07 -8.33 11.88
C MET A 102 5.49 -7.45 10.77
N PHE A 103 4.43 -6.70 11.05
CA PHE A 103 3.88 -5.73 10.11
C PHE A 103 4.84 -4.57 9.85
N GLY A 104 5.59 -4.11 10.85
CA GLY A 104 6.65 -3.12 10.70
C GLY A 104 7.75 -3.58 9.73
N PHE A 105 8.21 -4.82 9.83
CA PHE A 105 9.18 -5.40 8.90
C PHE A 105 8.61 -5.60 7.50
N LEU A 106 7.34 -5.98 7.37
CA LEU A 106 6.65 -6.03 6.08
C LEU A 106 6.69 -4.65 5.40
N GLU A 107 6.29 -3.59 6.10
CA GLU A 107 6.28 -2.24 5.55
C GLU A 107 7.70 -1.72 5.23
N MET A 108 8.69 -2.05 6.06
CA MET A 108 10.11 -1.76 5.77
C MET A 108 10.57 -2.42 4.48
N GLY A 109 10.35 -3.73 4.35
CA GLY A 109 10.74 -4.50 3.16
C GLY A 109 10.08 -3.96 1.90
N ARG A 110 8.77 -3.65 1.97
CA ARG A 110 8.04 -3.00 0.88
C ARG A 110 8.64 -1.64 0.54
N GLY A 111 8.94 -0.81 1.55
CA GLY A 111 9.55 0.51 1.33
C GLY A 111 10.90 0.42 0.63
N ILE A 112 11.78 -0.51 1.03
CA ILE A 112 13.09 -0.73 0.39
C ILE A 112 12.91 -1.13 -1.07
N ILE A 113 12.07 -2.11 -1.34
CA ILE A 113 11.82 -2.58 -2.70
C ILE A 113 11.16 -1.50 -3.56
N ASP A 114 10.18 -0.77 -3.01
CA ASP A 114 9.51 0.32 -3.72
C ASP A 114 10.51 1.42 -4.13
N VAL A 115 11.45 1.81 -3.25
CA VAL A 115 12.51 2.79 -3.59
C VAL A 115 13.42 2.26 -4.69
N ILE A 116 13.91 1.02 -4.58
CA ILE A 116 14.80 0.44 -5.58
C ILE A 116 14.11 0.35 -6.94
N VAL A 117 12.90 -0.21 -6.97
CA VAL A 117 12.16 -0.47 -8.20
C VAL A 117 11.72 0.84 -8.85
N ALA A 118 11.19 1.80 -8.07
CA ALA A 118 10.77 3.10 -8.59
C ALA A 118 11.96 3.90 -9.14
N SER A 119 13.09 3.91 -8.42
CA SER A 119 14.31 4.60 -8.88
C SER A 119 14.88 3.96 -10.15
N SER A 120 14.87 2.62 -10.23
CA SER A 120 15.32 1.88 -11.41
C SER A 120 14.43 2.16 -12.62
N ALA A 121 13.09 2.14 -12.44
CA ALA A 121 12.15 2.47 -13.51
C ALA A 121 12.32 3.91 -14.00
N LEU A 122 12.55 4.87 -13.10
CA LEU A 122 12.82 6.26 -13.43
C LEU A 122 14.15 6.41 -14.19
N ALA A 123 15.20 5.68 -13.77
CA ALA A 123 16.49 5.68 -14.44
C ALA A 123 16.38 5.13 -15.88
N ILE A 124 15.64 4.02 -16.07
CA ILE A 124 15.35 3.45 -17.40
C ILE A 124 14.61 4.47 -18.26
N PHE A 125 13.58 5.13 -17.71
CA PHE A 125 12.79 6.14 -18.42
C PHE A 125 13.68 7.29 -18.92
N LYS A 126 14.57 7.80 -18.06
CA LYS A 126 15.51 8.87 -18.42
C LYS A 126 16.55 8.40 -19.45
N ALA A 127 17.15 7.23 -19.24
CA ALA A 127 18.16 6.69 -20.14
C ALA A 127 17.64 6.43 -21.55
N MET A 128 16.35 6.13 -21.71
CA MET A 128 15.70 5.88 -22.99
C MET A 128 15.12 7.15 -23.65
N GLY A 129 15.41 8.37 -23.12
CA GLY A 129 15.05 9.64 -23.75
C GLY A 129 13.62 10.14 -23.46
N GLU A 130 13.02 9.68 -22.35
CA GLU A 130 11.74 10.20 -21.80
C GLU A 130 10.52 10.15 -22.76
N GLY A 131 10.58 9.30 -23.79
CA GLY A 131 9.53 9.14 -24.80
C GLY A 131 8.58 7.95 -24.52
N ALA A 132 7.69 7.67 -25.48
CA ALA A 132 6.79 6.51 -25.42
C ALA A 132 7.55 5.17 -25.32
N PRO A 133 8.68 4.93 -26.05
CA PRO A 133 9.49 3.74 -25.86
C PRO A 133 10.05 3.62 -24.44
N ALA A 134 10.44 4.75 -23.82
CA ALA A 134 10.96 4.80 -22.46
C ALA A 134 9.88 4.41 -21.44
N LEU A 135 8.65 4.90 -21.61
CA LEU A 135 7.51 4.49 -20.75
C LEU A 135 7.23 3.00 -20.90
N ARG A 136 7.25 2.48 -22.15
CA ARG A 136 7.10 1.03 -22.41
C ARG A 136 8.19 0.22 -21.72
N GLY A 137 9.46 0.65 -21.83
CA GLY A 137 10.59 0.01 -21.16
C GLY A 137 10.43 -0.03 -19.64
N GLY A 138 10.00 1.08 -19.03
CA GLY A 138 9.69 1.13 -17.60
C GLY A 138 8.56 0.19 -17.20
N LEU A 139 7.47 0.11 -17.96
CA LEU A 139 6.36 -0.80 -17.70
C LEU A 139 6.78 -2.28 -17.83
N LEU A 140 7.57 -2.61 -18.85
CA LEU A 140 8.10 -3.97 -19.02
C LEU A 140 9.06 -4.37 -17.91
N PHE A 141 9.92 -3.46 -17.46
CA PHE A 141 10.79 -3.67 -16.30
C PHE A 141 9.97 -3.97 -15.05
N LEU A 142 8.97 -3.15 -14.71
CA LEU A 142 8.08 -3.36 -13.57
C LEU A 142 7.35 -4.71 -13.66
N SER A 143 6.88 -5.06 -14.86
CA SER A 143 6.18 -6.31 -15.15
C SER A 143 7.10 -7.52 -14.92
N ALA A 144 8.33 -7.44 -15.41
CA ALA A 144 9.33 -8.51 -15.24
C ALA A 144 9.69 -8.71 -13.77
N VAL A 145 9.95 -7.63 -13.02
CA VAL A 145 10.24 -7.69 -11.58
C VAL A 145 9.09 -8.33 -10.82
N THR A 146 7.85 -7.93 -11.11
CA THR A 146 6.65 -8.47 -10.45
C THR A 146 6.45 -9.95 -10.77
N ALA A 147 6.59 -10.34 -12.04
CA ALA A 147 6.48 -11.74 -12.45
C ALA A 147 7.59 -12.62 -11.84
N CYS A 148 8.85 -12.14 -11.83
CA CYS A 148 9.97 -12.81 -11.17
C CYS A 148 9.70 -13.02 -9.68
N ALA A 149 9.19 -11.99 -8.97
CA ALA A 149 8.78 -12.12 -7.58
C ALA A 149 7.70 -13.20 -7.40
N GLY A 150 6.74 -13.29 -8.32
CA GLY A 150 5.72 -14.35 -8.32
C GLY A 150 6.33 -15.75 -8.47
N VAL A 151 7.27 -15.91 -9.38
CA VAL A 151 7.99 -17.19 -9.56
C VAL A 151 8.80 -17.55 -8.30
N LEU A 152 9.51 -16.59 -7.72
CA LEU A 152 10.24 -16.80 -6.47
C LEU A 152 9.31 -17.23 -5.33
N CYS A 153 8.12 -16.62 -5.22
CA CYS A 153 7.11 -17.05 -4.26
C CYS A 153 6.65 -18.49 -4.50
N LEU A 154 6.47 -18.91 -5.76
CA LEU A 154 6.13 -20.29 -6.09
C LEU A 154 7.25 -21.30 -5.76
N ILE A 155 8.50 -20.87 -5.68
CA ILE A 155 9.63 -21.73 -5.34
C ILE A 155 9.81 -21.79 -3.81
N PHE A 156 9.88 -20.64 -3.16
CA PHE A 156 10.35 -20.51 -1.77
C PHE A 156 9.23 -20.56 -0.72
N VAL A 157 7.99 -20.16 -1.05
CA VAL A 157 6.89 -20.22 -0.09
C VAL A 157 6.46 -21.67 0.10
N PRO A 158 6.46 -22.21 1.33
CA PRO A 158 6.01 -23.58 1.59
C PRO A 158 4.51 -23.71 1.29
N ASN A 159 4.12 -24.92 0.84
CA ASN A 159 2.70 -25.25 0.74
C ASN A 159 2.08 -25.26 2.11
N ASP A 160 0.85 -24.79 2.21
CA ASP A 160 0.06 -24.99 3.41
C ASP A 160 -0.12 -26.50 3.60
N GLU A 161 0.30 -27.02 4.76
CA GLU A 161 -0.12 -28.34 5.17
C GLU A 161 -1.64 -28.37 5.20
N LYS A 162 -2.22 -29.42 4.58
CA LYS A 162 -3.67 -29.66 4.71
C LYS A 162 -3.97 -29.74 6.20
N ARG A 163 -4.55 -28.70 6.78
CA ARG A 163 -5.12 -28.79 8.11
C ARG A 163 -6.25 -29.84 8.03
N THR A 164 -5.92 -31.06 8.28
CA THR A 164 -6.87 -32.09 8.67
C THR A 164 -7.46 -31.60 9.99
N GLY A 165 -8.71 -31.19 9.95
CA GLY A 165 -9.43 -30.81 11.17
C GLY A 165 -9.32 -31.97 12.16
N GLU A 166 -9.11 -31.64 13.42
CA GLU A 166 -8.95 -32.56 14.55
C GLU A 166 -10.08 -33.60 14.69
N ASN A 167 -11.13 -33.54 13.88
CA ASN A 167 -12.30 -34.42 13.93
C ASN A 167 -12.68 -35.09 12.59
N GLY A 168 -11.78 -35.21 11.60
CA GLY A 168 -12.02 -36.05 10.40
C GLY A 168 -13.23 -35.67 9.53
N LYS A 169 -13.95 -34.59 9.84
CA LYS A 169 -15.03 -34.05 9.03
C LYS A 169 -14.45 -32.89 8.21
N GLU A 170 -14.52 -32.98 6.90
CA GLU A 170 -14.47 -31.81 6.02
C GLU A 170 -15.58 -30.85 6.46
N GLN A 171 -15.30 -30.01 7.43
CA GLN A 171 -16.16 -28.86 7.70
C GLN A 171 -16.23 -28.10 6.40
N ASN A 172 -17.42 -27.83 5.96
CA ASN A 172 -17.71 -27.06 4.75
C ASN A 172 -17.08 -25.67 4.98
N ARG A 173 -15.78 -25.53 4.59
CA ARG A 173 -14.93 -24.34 4.85
C ARG A 173 -15.63 -23.07 4.42
N ALA A 174 -16.41 -23.18 3.35
CA ALA A 174 -17.27 -22.15 2.83
C ALA A 174 -18.33 -21.67 3.81
N GLN A 175 -18.99 -22.59 4.47
CA GLN A 175 -20.07 -22.28 5.42
C GLN A 175 -19.51 -21.71 6.73
N ALA A 176 -18.35 -22.20 7.18
CA ALA A 176 -17.65 -21.67 8.35
C ALA A 176 -17.11 -20.26 8.08
N ALA A 177 -16.52 -19.99 6.91
CA ALA A 177 -16.04 -18.68 6.53
C ALA A 177 -17.19 -17.66 6.39
N PHE A 178 -18.31 -18.05 5.79
CA PHE A 178 -19.50 -17.20 5.66
C PHE A 178 -20.14 -16.90 7.02
N GLY A 179 -20.23 -17.92 7.88
CA GLY A 179 -20.72 -17.76 9.25
C GLY A 179 -19.84 -16.80 10.07
N GLY A 180 -18.50 -16.93 9.96
CA GLY A 180 -17.53 -16.04 10.58
C GLY A 180 -17.66 -14.61 10.09
N MET A 181 -17.87 -14.39 8.79
CA MET A 181 -18.08 -13.05 8.22
C MET A 181 -19.35 -12.39 8.77
N ILE A 182 -20.48 -13.13 8.88
CA ILE A 182 -21.72 -12.59 9.45
C ILE A 182 -21.53 -12.25 10.93
N GLN A 183 -20.80 -13.10 11.65
CA GLN A 183 -20.50 -12.86 13.08
C GLN A 183 -19.60 -11.63 13.26
N ALA A 184 -18.60 -11.45 12.40
CA ALA A 184 -17.73 -10.29 12.38
C ALA A 184 -18.53 -8.99 12.11
N LEU A 185 -19.45 -8.99 11.14
CA LEU A 185 -20.29 -7.83 10.83
C LEU A 185 -21.24 -7.44 11.99
N LYS A 186 -21.54 -8.34 12.89
CA LYS A 186 -22.37 -8.07 14.08
C LYS A 186 -21.56 -7.56 15.28
N ASN A 187 -20.24 -7.69 15.25
CA ASN A 187 -19.39 -7.29 16.36
C ASN A 187 -18.99 -5.81 16.22
N ILE A 188 -19.38 -4.99 17.22
CA ILE A 188 -19.10 -3.54 17.24
C ILE A 188 -17.60 -3.25 17.34
N ASP A 189 -16.82 -4.12 17.99
CA ASP A 189 -15.38 -3.94 18.15
C ASP A 189 -14.67 -4.02 16.79
N ILE A 190 -15.12 -4.92 15.91
CA ILE A 190 -14.60 -5.03 14.55
C ILE A 190 -14.88 -3.76 13.74
N TRP A 191 -16.06 -3.14 13.90
CA TRP A 191 -16.35 -1.86 13.27
C TRP A 191 -15.49 -0.73 13.81
N ALA A 192 -15.19 -0.72 15.12
CA ALA A 192 -14.30 0.27 15.72
C ALA A 192 -12.87 0.14 15.17
N VAL A 193 -12.34 -1.08 15.03
CA VAL A 193 -11.03 -1.34 14.42
C VAL A 193 -11.04 -0.96 12.94
N ALA A 194 -12.09 -1.30 12.20
CA ALA A 194 -12.23 -0.94 10.79
C ALA A 194 -12.26 0.59 10.60
N LEU A 195 -12.97 1.33 11.47
CA LEU A 195 -13.01 2.78 11.45
C LEU A 195 -11.61 3.38 11.72
N ASN A 196 -10.88 2.85 12.70
CA ASN A 196 -9.49 3.26 12.95
C ASN A 196 -8.62 3.08 11.71
N GLY A 197 -8.68 1.90 11.08
CA GLY A 197 -7.97 1.62 9.83
C GLY A 197 -8.35 2.57 8.71
N PHE A 198 -9.65 2.83 8.54
CA PHE A 198 -10.17 3.79 7.56
C PHE A 198 -9.59 5.20 7.76
N VAL A 199 -9.61 5.72 8.99
CA VAL A 199 -9.09 7.07 9.29
C VAL A 199 -7.57 7.14 9.05
N VAL A 200 -6.80 6.14 9.50
CA VAL A 200 -5.35 6.07 9.21
C VAL A 200 -5.10 6.08 7.71
N TYR A 201 -5.89 5.32 6.95
CA TYR A 201 -5.73 5.22 5.51
C TYR A 201 -6.13 6.52 4.78
N CYS A 202 -7.17 7.23 5.25
CA CYS A 202 -7.52 8.54 4.73
C CYS A 202 -6.39 9.56 4.92
N ILE A 203 -5.77 9.60 6.10
CA ILE A 203 -4.63 10.50 6.36
C ILE A 203 -3.43 10.10 5.49
N TYR A 204 -3.15 8.80 5.35
CA TYR A 204 -2.10 8.29 4.47
C TYR A 204 -2.31 8.69 3.01
N CYS A 205 -3.52 8.54 2.48
CA CYS A 205 -3.84 8.98 1.12
C CYS A 205 -3.67 10.50 0.96
N GLY A 206 -3.94 11.26 2.02
CA GLY A 206 -3.73 12.70 2.06
C GLY A 206 -2.28 13.14 1.85
N LEU A 207 -1.29 12.30 2.18
CA LEU A 207 0.13 12.62 1.99
C LEU A 207 0.50 12.93 0.52
N THR A 208 -0.23 12.38 -0.43
CA THR A 208 0.01 12.63 -1.87
C THR A 208 -0.26 14.09 -2.24
N TYR A 209 -1.15 14.76 -1.52
CA TYR A 209 -1.50 16.16 -1.76
C TYR A 209 -0.44 17.15 -1.23
N PHE A 210 0.52 16.70 -0.43
CA PHE A 210 1.62 17.56 -0.02
C PHE A 210 2.54 17.97 -1.17
N ILE A 211 2.64 17.16 -2.22
CA ILE A 211 3.46 17.49 -3.40
C ILE A 211 2.95 18.78 -4.10
N PRO A 212 1.68 18.83 -4.56
CA PRO A 212 1.15 20.06 -5.16
C PRO A 212 1.08 21.22 -4.16
N PHE A 213 0.77 20.95 -2.90
CA PHE A 213 0.75 21.96 -1.85
C PHE A 213 2.11 22.64 -1.66
N LEU A 214 3.19 21.87 -1.53
CA LEU A 214 4.54 22.41 -1.40
C LEU A 214 5.01 23.13 -2.66
N ASN A 215 4.61 22.65 -3.83
CA ASN A 215 4.96 23.28 -5.10
C ASN A 215 4.25 24.62 -5.28
N GLN A 216 2.96 24.73 -4.95
CA GLN A 216 2.16 25.92 -5.17
C GLN A 216 2.32 26.98 -4.07
N ILE A 217 2.43 26.57 -2.81
CA ILE A 217 2.45 27.50 -1.66
C ILE A 217 3.88 27.76 -1.18
N TYR A 218 4.68 26.71 -1.07
CA TYR A 218 6.06 26.81 -0.56
C TYR A 218 7.11 26.93 -1.66
N MET A 219 6.70 27.01 -2.92
CA MET A 219 7.58 27.14 -4.09
C MET A 219 8.66 26.05 -4.18
N LEU A 220 8.30 24.80 -3.85
CA LEU A 220 9.21 23.66 -3.97
C LEU A 220 9.74 23.56 -5.41
N PRO A 221 11.09 23.60 -5.63
CA PRO A 221 11.65 23.53 -6.95
C PRO A 221 11.28 22.23 -7.68
N ALA A 222 11.04 22.31 -8.99
CA ALA A 222 10.69 21.15 -9.81
C ALA A 222 11.71 20.01 -9.73
N THR A 223 12.99 20.34 -9.54
CA THR A 223 14.08 19.38 -9.34
C THR A 223 13.96 18.61 -8.02
N ALA A 224 13.38 19.23 -6.99
CA ALA A 224 13.18 18.61 -5.66
C ALA A 224 11.87 17.82 -5.56
N VAL A 225 10.88 18.08 -6.41
CA VAL A 225 9.56 17.43 -6.37
C VAL A 225 9.65 15.91 -6.48
N GLY A 226 10.45 15.43 -7.45
CA GLY A 226 10.63 13.97 -7.64
C GLY A 226 11.27 13.29 -6.44
N MET A 227 12.32 13.90 -5.89
CA MET A 227 13.03 13.39 -4.71
C MET A 227 12.13 13.40 -3.47
N TYR A 228 11.43 14.52 -3.25
CA TYR A 228 10.45 14.62 -2.17
C TYR A 228 9.37 13.54 -2.29
N GLY A 229 8.82 13.33 -3.49
CA GLY A 229 7.82 12.29 -3.74
C GLY A 229 8.31 10.89 -3.39
N ILE A 230 9.53 10.53 -3.79
CA ILE A 230 10.16 9.23 -3.45
C ILE A 230 10.34 9.08 -1.94
N ILE A 231 10.86 10.12 -1.28
CA ILE A 231 11.06 10.09 0.19
C ILE A 231 9.71 9.99 0.90
N ASN A 232 8.73 10.82 0.52
CA ASN A 232 7.42 10.88 1.18
C ASN A 232 6.61 9.60 0.99
N GLN A 233 6.66 8.96 -0.19
CA GLN A 233 5.84 7.78 -0.50
C GLN A 233 6.50 6.46 -0.10
N TYR A 234 7.82 6.37 -0.24
CA TYR A 234 8.54 5.11 -0.11
C TYR A 234 9.60 5.13 1.00
N GLY A 235 10.39 6.22 1.09
CA GLY A 235 11.45 6.34 2.09
C GLY A 235 10.94 6.34 3.51
N LEU A 236 9.85 7.09 3.79
CA LEU A 236 9.23 7.12 5.12
C LEU A 236 8.65 5.77 5.52
N LYS A 237 8.16 4.98 4.58
CA LYS A 237 7.68 3.63 4.83
C LYS A 237 8.79 2.71 5.32
N MET A 238 9.98 2.82 4.72
CA MET A 238 11.16 2.03 5.08
C MET A 238 11.57 2.23 6.54
N VAL A 239 11.52 3.46 7.02
CA VAL A 239 11.94 3.84 8.39
C VAL A 239 10.77 3.77 9.37
N GLY A 240 9.61 4.30 8.98
CA GLY A 240 8.41 4.37 9.81
C GLY A 240 7.86 3.00 10.18
N GLY A 241 8.00 2.00 9.30
CA GLY A 241 7.55 0.63 9.54
C GLY A 241 8.16 0.03 10.82
N PRO A 242 9.47 -0.16 10.89
CA PRO A 242 10.16 -0.72 12.06
C PRO A 242 9.96 0.12 13.33
N ILE A 243 10.02 1.45 13.20
CA ILE A 243 9.81 2.36 14.35
C ILE A 243 8.39 2.18 14.90
N GLY A 244 7.37 2.17 14.04
CA GLY A 244 5.99 1.97 14.45
C GLY A 244 5.75 0.63 15.11
N GLY A 245 6.28 -0.46 14.54
CA GLY A 245 6.21 -1.78 15.13
C GLY A 245 6.89 -1.87 16.50
N PHE A 246 8.10 -1.31 16.64
CA PHE A 246 8.80 -1.26 17.91
C PHE A 246 8.06 -0.42 18.96
N MET A 247 7.58 0.75 18.58
CA MET A 247 6.82 1.64 19.48
C MET A 247 5.52 0.98 19.95
N SER A 248 4.80 0.32 19.05
CA SER A 248 3.60 -0.43 19.37
C SER A 248 3.87 -1.53 20.42
N ASP A 249 4.84 -2.41 20.13
CA ASP A 249 5.07 -3.61 20.93
C ASP A 249 5.81 -3.33 22.25
N LYS A 250 6.75 -2.39 22.25
CA LYS A 250 7.63 -2.18 23.42
C LYS A 250 7.28 -0.94 24.24
N VAL A 251 6.88 0.16 23.61
CA VAL A 251 6.61 1.43 24.29
C VAL A 251 5.16 1.51 24.73
N HIS A 252 4.23 1.38 23.79
CA HIS A 252 2.80 1.51 24.07
C HIS A 252 2.17 0.21 24.55
N LYS A 253 2.79 -0.94 24.20
CA LYS A 253 2.32 -2.31 24.52
C LYS A 253 0.90 -2.59 24.02
N SER A 254 0.45 -1.85 23.01
CA SER A 254 -0.84 -1.98 22.35
C SER A 254 -0.81 -1.18 21.05
N ALA A 255 -1.24 -1.80 19.98
CA ALA A 255 -1.34 -1.15 18.67
C ALA A 255 -2.43 -0.08 18.67
N ALA A 256 -3.56 -0.33 19.31
CA ALA A 256 -4.66 0.64 19.44
C ALA A 256 -4.21 1.90 20.19
N LYS A 257 -3.44 1.75 21.27
CA LYS A 257 -2.88 2.88 22.01
C LYS A 257 -1.88 3.67 21.16
N HIS A 258 -1.01 2.99 20.40
CA HIS A 258 -0.06 3.63 19.51
C HIS A 258 -0.78 4.48 18.45
N ILE A 259 -1.81 3.96 17.83
CA ILE A 259 -2.61 4.67 16.82
C ILE A 259 -3.30 5.90 17.44
N ARG A 260 -3.90 5.79 18.63
CA ARG A 260 -4.53 6.93 19.32
C ARG A 260 -3.53 8.05 19.60
N VAL A 261 -2.36 7.71 20.12
CA VAL A 261 -1.27 8.69 20.36
C VAL A 261 -0.82 9.30 19.03
N GLY A 262 -0.65 8.48 17.98
CA GLY A 262 -0.29 8.95 16.65
C GLY A 262 -1.29 9.95 16.08
N PHE A 263 -2.61 9.72 16.21
CA PHE A 263 -3.63 10.69 15.79
C PHE A 263 -3.51 12.02 16.52
N LEU A 264 -3.30 11.99 17.85
CA LEU A 264 -3.13 13.21 18.63
C LEU A 264 -1.90 14.00 18.19
N VAL A 265 -0.77 13.31 18.01
CA VAL A 265 0.49 13.93 17.55
C VAL A 265 0.33 14.48 16.13
N CYS A 266 -0.34 13.75 15.23
CA CYS A 266 -0.65 14.24 13.88
C CYS A 266 -1.52 15.50 13.92
N ALA A 267 -2.55 15.53 14.74
CA ALA A 267 -3.43 16.69 14.86
C ALA A 267 -2.67 17.94 15.38
N VAL A 268 -1.86 17.77 16.42
CA VAL A 268 -1.03 18.85 16.98
C VAL A 268 0.03 19.31 15.99
N ALA A 269 0.72 18.37 15.31
CA ALA A 269 1.73 18.71 14.31
C ALA A 269 1.14 19.46 13.12
N MET A 270 -0.04 19.04 12.65
CA MET A 270 -0.72 19.73 11.55
C MET A 270 -1.21 21.12 11.97
N ALA A 271 -1.81 21.25 13.16
CA ALA A 271 -2.21 22.54 13.69
C ALA A 271 -1.03 23.50 13.84
N ALA A 272 0.09 23.02 14.41
CA ALA A 272 1.30 23.80 14.52
C ALA A 272 1.85 24.22 13.14
N PHE A 273 1.88 23.32 12.18
CA PHE A 273 2.34 23.61 10.82
C PHE A 273 1.48 24.69 10.12
N LEU A 274 0.15 24.62 10.27
CA LEU A 274 -0.76 25.63 9.72
C LEU A 274 -0.63 27.01 10.38
N MET A 275 -0.09 27.08 11.59
CA MET A 275 0.14 28.34 12.28
C MET A 275 1.49 29.01 11.90
N VAL A 276 2.39 28.29 11.24
CA VAL A 276 3.68 28.82 10.79
C VAL A 276 3.47 29.62 9.51
N PRO A 277 3.82 30.92 9.48
CA PRO A 277 3.74 31.72 8.25
C PRO A 277 4.68 31.14 7.19
N HIS A 278 4.17 30.95 5.99
CA HIS A 278 4.93 30.35 4.86
C HIS A 278 6.01 31.28 4.29
N GLU A 279 6.08 32.54 4.74
CA GLU A 279 7.03 33.54 4.26
C GLU A 279 8.18 33.85 5.26
N MET A 280 8.29 33.08 6.37
CA MET A 280 9.21 33.43 7.47
C MET A 280 10.69 33.40 7.12
N LEU A 281 11.14 32.54 6.20
CA LEU A 281 12.55 32.20 6.02
C LEU A 281 13.11 32.60 4.65
N GLY A 282 12.37 33.39 3.88
CA GLY A 282 12.72 33.68 2.49
C GLY A 282 12.49 32.46 1.56
N GLN A 283 12.62 32.67 0.24
CA GLN A 283 12.16 31.71 -0.77
C GLN A 283 12.77 30.31 -0.63
N ASN A 284 14.08 30.21 -0.34
CA ASN A 284 14.75 28.91 -0.19
C ASN A 284 14.50 28.26 1.19
N GLY A 285 14.34 29.04 2.23
CA GLY A 285 14.05 28.52 3.57
C GLY A 285 12.63 27.98 3.71
N ASN A 286 11.68 28.63 3.06
CA ASN A 286 10.25 28.27 3.16
C ASN A 286 9.96 26.86 2.63
N TRP A 287 10.45 26.49 1.43
CA TRP A 287 10.20 25.17 0.89
C TRP A 287 10.91 24.05 1.70
N ILE A 288 12.11 24.35 2.27
CA ILE A 288 12.81 23.41 3.15
C ILE A 288 12.00 23.17 4.42
N LEU A 289 11.48 24.24 5.03
CA LEU A 289 10.62 24.15 6.22
C LEU A 289 9.35 23.37 5.92
N GLY A 290 8.66 23.71 4.83
CA GLY A 290 7.46 22.99 4.40
C GLY A 290 7.71 21.51 4.14
N ALA A 291 8.81 21.18 3.44
CA ALA A 291 9.20 19.79 3.21
C ALA A 291 9.54 19.05 4.50
N ALA A 292 10.30 19.67 5.43
CA ALA A 292 10.64 19.06 6.70
C ALA A 292 9.41 18.78 7.58
N CYS A 293 8.48 19.75 7.67
CA CYS A 293 7.24 19.58 8.44
C CYS A 293 6.35 18.48 7.86
N THR A 294 6.17 18.46 6.53
CA THR A 294 5.32 17.45 5.88
C THR A 294 5.95 16.05 5.90
N LEU A 295 7.28 15.92 5.81
CA LEU A 295 7.97 14.65 6.00
C LEU A 295 7.91 14.19 7.47
N GLY A 296 8.01 15.11 8.42
CA GLY A 296 7.80 14.80 9.84
C GLY A 296 6.40 14.25 10.11
N PHE A 297 5.38 14.92 9.58
CA PHE A 297 4.00 14.46 9.64
C PHE A 297 3.83 13.08 8.98
N GLY A 298 4.37 12.92 7.77
CA GLY A 298 4.35 11.64 7.04
C GLY A 298 5.02 10.52 7.84
N SER A 299 6.12 10.80 8.54
CA SER A 299 6.80 9.82 9.39
C SER A 299 5.85 9.26 10.47
N ILE A 300 5.08 10.12 11.14
CA ILE A 300 4.10 9.70 12.16
C ILE A 300 3.02 8.83 11.52
N VAL A 301 2.50 9.25 10.35
CA VAL A 301 1.49 8.49 9.62
C VAL A 301 1.99 7.08 9.26
N PHE A 302 3.24 6.94 8.82
CA PHE A 302 3.81 5.63 8.49
C PHE A 302 4.03 4.74 9.72
N THR A 303 4.31 5.30 10.90
CA THR A 303 4.37 4.50 12.13
C THR A 303 3.00 3.93 12.52
N MET A 304 1.92 4.71 12.36
CA MET A 304 0.55 4.22 12.58
C MET A 304 0.15 3.19 11.53
N ARG A 305 0.47 3.47 10.24
CA ARG A 305 0.15 2.58 9.14
C ARG A 305 0.81 1.21 9.26
N ALA A 306 2.00 1.14 9.82
CA ALA A 306 2.71 -0.11 10.01
C ALA A 306 1.97 -1.11 10.93
N VAL A 307 1.17 -0.60 11.85
CA VAL A 307 0.54 -1.41 12.91
C VAL A 307 -0.99 -1.39 12.89
N PHE A 308 -1.61 -0.71 11.91
CA PHE A 308 -3.07 -0.55 11.93
C PHE A 308 -3.86 -1.85 11.71
N PHE A 309 -3.23 -2.91 11.22
CA PHE A 309 -3.81 -4.25 11.17
C PHE A 309 -3.63 -5.06 12.47
N ALA A 310 -2.71 -4.66 13.35
CA ALA A 310 -2.43 -5.39 14.57
C ALA A 310 -3.58 -5.34 15.62
N PRO A 311 -4.38 -4.26 15.75
CA PRO A 311 -5.49 -4.22 16.70
C PRO A 311 -6.60 -5.25 16.46
N MET A 312 -6.58 -5.96 15.36
CA MET A 312 -7.53 -7.04 15.10
C MET A 312 -7.31 -8.27 16.01
N ASP A 313 -6.19 -8.29 16.72
CA ASP A 313 -5.80 -9.39 17.62
C ASP A 313 -5.92 -8.99 19.11
N GLU A 314 -6.23 -7.72 19.43
CA GLU A 314 -6.51 -7.21 20.77
C GLU A 314 -8.03 -7.17 21.04
#